data_ebbb19a4c014a811806f74f31f4d801e
#
_entry.id   ebbb19a4c014a811806f74f31f4d801e
#
_cell.length_a   1.000
_cell.length_b   1.000
_cell.length_c   1.000
_cell.angle_alpha   90.00
_cell.angle_beta   90.00
_cell.angle_gamma   90.00
#
_symmetry.space_group_name_H-M   'P 1'
#
loop_
_entity.id
_entity.type
_entity.pdbx_description
1 polymer ?
#
loop_
_entity_poly.entity_id
_entity_poly.type
_entity_poly.pdbx_seq_one_letter_code
_entity_poly.pdbx_strand_id
1 'polypeptide(L)'
;MSQAKRSKDDRSRFRSISNWGLPGPLEPALVERVSHDANVIPELARILLRRSGNDAARALMMMARDRDAALPALQLLPGISEAVKRLCTARERQERVAVYSDFDCDGITGAVILTECLEIAGFENFLVYFPSRGAEGYGFHAGSATALSGDG
;
A
#
# COMPACT_ATOMS: atom_id res chain seq x y z
N MET A 1 -49.55 -17.28 -0.24
CA MET A 1 -48.91 -15.96 -0.07
C MET A 1 -48.39 -15.84 1.36
N SER A 2 -47.15 -16.16 1.59
CA SER A 2 -46.53 -16.12 2.92
C SER A 2 -45.60 -14.90 2.98
N GLN A 3 -45.98 -13.88 3.78
CA GLN A 3 -45.14 -12.72 4.07
C GLN A 3 -44.09 -13.16 5.08
N ALA A 4 -42.82 -13.19 4.64
CA ALA A 4 -41.69 -13.38 5.52
C ALA A 4 -41.60 -12.20 6.50
N LYS A 5 -41.81 -12.46 7.79
CA LYS A 5 -41.53 -11.53 8.89
C LYS A 5 -40.03 -11.17 8.89
N ARG A 6 -39.68 -9.97 8.44
CA ARG A 6 -38.34 -9.39 8.70
C ARG A 6 -38.15 -9.28 10.21
N SER A 7 -37.18 -10.01 10.71
CA SER A 7 -36.76 -9.98 12.11
C SER A 7 -36.29 -8.56 12.49
N LYS A 8 -36.83 -8.06 13.62
CA LYS A 8 -36.48 -6.78 14.23
C LYS A 8 -35.04 -6.71 14.77
N ASP A 9 -34.23 -7.75 14.57
CA ASP A 9 -32.95 -7.94 15.27
C ASP A 9 -31.73 -7.54 14.45
N ASP A 10 -31.92 -6.98 13.25
CA ASP A 10 -30.80 -6.58 12.38
C ASP A 10 -30.21 -5.17 12.68
N ARG A 11 -30.81 -4.43 13.64
CA ARG A 11 -30.30 -3.12 14.06
C ARG A 11 -29.18 -3.18 15.12
N SER A 12 -28.96 -4.34 15.73
CA SER A 12 -27.92 -4.52 16.74
C SER A 12 -26.49 -4.67 16.15
N ARG A 13 -26.38 -4.85 14.84
CA ARG A 13 -25.07 -4.97 14.14
C ARG A 13 -24.38 -3.64 13.87
N PHE A 14 -25.10 -2.52 13.88
CA PHE A 14 -24.48 -1.22 13.90
C PHE A 14 -24.05 -0.88 15.32
N ARG A 15 -22.85 -1.27 15.70
CA ARG A 15 -22.24 -0.81 16.94
C ARG A 15 -22.36 0.71 16.98
N SER A 16 -22.94 1.21 18.06
CA SER A 16 -23.12 2.63 18.33
C SER A 16 -21.87 3.42 17.93
N ILE A 17 -22.06 4.52 17.19
CA ILE A 17 -21.03 5.52 16.86
C ILE A 17 -20.29 6.03 18.11
N SER A 18 -20.87 5.82 19.33
CA SER A 18 -20.27 6.15 20.62
C SER A 18 -18.92 5.49 20.91
N ASN A 19 -18.55 4.42 20.19
CA ASN A 19 -17.26 3.73 20.35
C ASN A 19 -16.16 4.23 19.37
N TRP A 20 -16.44 5.22 18.57
CA TRP A 20 -15.45 5.82 17.69
C TRP A 20 -14.62 6.82 18.49
N GLY A 21 -13.34 6.54 18.66
CA GLY A 21 -12.38 7.51 19.20
C GLY A 21 -12.10 8.58 18.14
N LEU A 22 -12.77 9.72 18.24
CA LEU A 22 -12.44 10.86 17.39
C LEU A 22 -11.16 11.51 17.90
N PRO A 23 -10.22 11.87 17.04
CA PRO A 23 -9.04 12.60 17.44
C PRO A 23 -9.45 14.00 17.98
N GLY A 24 -8.75 14.46 19.02
CA GLY A 24 -9.00 15.78 19.63
C GLY A 24 -8.96 16.95 18.64
N PRO A 25 -9.42 18.13 18.97
CA PRO A 25 -9.43 19.28 18.07
C PRO A 25 -8.02 19.68 17.63
N LEU A 26 -7.89 20.17 16.40
CA LEU A 26 -6.67 20.83 15.90
C LEU A 26 -6.78 22.33 16.19
N GLU A 27 -5.64 22.97 16.38
CA GLU A 27 -5.57 24.42 16.51
C GLU A 27 -6.05 25.08 15.20
N PRO A 28 -7.05 25.97 15.24
CA PRO A 28 -7.62 26.59 14.03
C PRO A 28 -6.58 27.33 13.19
N ALA A 29 -5.69 28.10 13.81
CA ALA A 29 -4.63 28.84 13.13
C ALA A 29 -3.67 27.92 12.35
N LEU A 30 -3.37 26.76 12.90
CA LEU A 30 -2.53 25.76 12.21
C LEU A 30 -3.24 25.17 10.98
N VAL A 31 -4.54 24.92 11.07
CA VAL A 31 -5.36 24.45 9.95
C VAL A 31 -5.44 25.50 8.84
N GLU A 32 -5.70 26.75 9.19
CA GLU A 32 -5.77 27.88 8.26
C GLU A 32 -4.44 28.07 7.53
N ARG A 33 -3.32 28.02 8.27
CA ARG A 33 -1.98 28.14 7.70
C ARG A 33 -1.73 27.02 6.68
N VAL A 34 -1.94 25.76 7.01
CA VAL A 34 -1.72 24.65 6.09
C VAL A 34 -2.68 24.69 4.91
N SER A 35 -3.93 25.08 5.13
CA SER A 35 -4.94 25.28 4.08
C SER A 35 -4.47 26.33 3.07
N HIS A 36 -3.98 27.46 3.55
CA HIS A 36 -3.46 28.55 2.72
C HIS A 36 -2.18 28.13 1.97
N ASP A 37 -1.18 27.64 2.69
CA ASP A 37 0.16 27.35 2.14
C ASP A 37 0.15 26.17 1.16
N ALA A 38 -0.72 25.18 1.38
CA ALA A 38 -0.90 24.03 0.47
C ALA A 38 -1.94 24.30 -0.63
N ASN A 39 -2.66 25.44 -0.57
CA ASN A 39 -3.78 25.75 -1.45
C ASN A 39 -4.84 24.63 -1.48
N VAL A 40 -5.27 24.21 -0.31
CA VAL A 40 -6.28 23.16 -0.14
C VAL A 40 -7.40 23.60 0.79
N ILE A 41 -8.55 22.94 0.71
CA ILE A 41 -9.66 23.21 1.63
C ILE A 41 -9.30 22.85 3.08
N PRO A 42 -9.89 23.50 4.09
CA PRO A 42 -9.57 23.27 5.51
C PRO A 42 -9.72 21.81 5.94
N GLU A 43 -10.67 21.08 5.39
CA GLU A 43 -10.91 19.66 5.67
C GLU A 43 -9.70 18.80 5.26
N LEU A 44 -9.13 19.06 4.09
CA LEU A 44 -7.91 18.37 3.64
C LEU A 44 -6.70 18.78 4.46
N ALA A 45 -6.56 20.06 4.82
CA ALA A 45 -5.52 20.52 5.72
C ALA A 45 -5.57 19.78 7.09
N ARG A 46 -6.77 19.55 7.63
CA ARG A 46 -6.94 18.74 8.85
C ARG A 46 -6.46 17.32 8.69
N ILE A 47 -6.75 16.67 7.56
CA ILE A 47 -6.30 15.30 7.27
C ILE A 47 -4.78 15.26 7.17
N LEU A 48 -4.17 16.20 6.46
CA LEU A 48 -2.71 16.29 6.31
C LEU A 48 -2.03 16.48 7.66
N LEU A 49 -2.52 17.41 8.48
CA LEU A 49 -2.01 17.64 9.83
C LEU A 49 -2.11 16.40 10.71
N ARG A 50 -3.23 15.69 10.67
CA ARG A 50 -3.38 14.43 11.41
C ARG A 50 -2.35 13.38 11.01
N ARG A 51 -2.10 13.24 9.71
CA ARG A 51 -1.13 12.28 9.18
C ARG A 51 0.31 12.67 9.43
N SER A 52 0.60 13.96 9.56
CA SER A 52 1.94 14.48 9.84
C SER A 52 2.29 14.58 11.33
N GLY A 53 1.38 14.20 12.23
CA GLY A 53 1.56 14.36 13.69
C GLY A 53 1.40 15.81 14.15
N ASN A 54 0.56 16.60 13.45
CA ASN A 54 0.31 18.03 13.67
C ASN A 54 1.50 18.93 13.31
N ASP A 55 2.42 18.44 12.51
CA ASP A 55 3.56 19.20 11.97
C ASP A 55 3.18 19.80 10.61
N ALA A 56 3.12 21.15 10.54
CA ALA A 56 2.76 21.87 9.32
C ALA A 56 3.78 21.68 8.19
N ALA A 57 5.07 21.71 8.49
CA ALA A 57 6.11 21.54 7.48
C ALA A 57 6.01 20.15 6.84
N ARG A 58 5.83 19.13 7.66
CA ARG A 58 5.64 17.76 7.19
C ARG A 58 4.33 17.58 6.42
N ALA A 59 3.25 18.26 6.83
CA ALA A 59 1.98 18.27 6.11
C ALA A 59 2.13 18.87 4.70
N LEU A 60 2.87 19.97 4.57
CA LEU A 60 3.17 20.61 3.28
C LEU A 60 4.06 19.72 2.40
N MET A 61 5.06 19.06 2.96
CA MET A 61 5.90 18.10 2.23
C MET A 61 5.09 16.93 1.64
N MET A 62 4.01 16.49 2.29
CA MET A 62 3.12 15.45 1.76
C MET A 62 2.38 15.90 0.49
N MET A 63 2.23 17.21 0.26
CA MET A 63 1.62 17.79 -0.94
C MET A 63 2.66 18.18 -2.00
N ALA A 64 3.92 18.26 -1.62
CA ALA A 64 5.00 18.55 -2.56
C ALA A 64 5.12 17.41 -3.58
N ARG A 65 5.07 17.77 -4.87
CA ARG A 65 5.26 16.83 -5.99
C ARG A 65 6.73 16.63 -6.33
N ASP A 66 7.61 16.86 -5.38
CA ASP A 66 9.05 16.73 -5.61
C ASP A 66 9.42 15.24 -5.55
N ARG A 67 9.68 14.67 -6.71
CA ARG A 67 10.15 13.28 -6.85
C ARG A 67 11.53 13.10 -6.20
N ASP A 68 12.38 14.11 -6.25
CA ASP A 68 13.75 14.04 -5.73
C ASP A 68 13.78 14.01 -4.20
N ALA A 69 12.79 14.63 -3.54
CA ALA A 69 12.62 14.53 -2.10
C ALA A 69 12.17 13.13 -1.62
N ALA A 70 11.56 12.32 -2.49
CA ALA A 70 11.13 10.96 -2.17
C ALA A 70 12.26 9.92 -2.34
N LEU A 71 13.25 10.17 -3.19
CA LEU A 71 14.35 9.24 -3.49
C LEU A 71 15.20 8.87 -2.26
N PRO A 72 15.55 9.79 -1.35
CA PRO A 72 16.27 9.43 -0.13
C PRO A 72 15.49 8.47 0.77
N ALA A 73 14.16 8.49 0.72
CA ALA A 73 13.31 7.60 1.51
C ALA A 73 13.45 6.13 1.12
N LEU A 74 13.78 5.83 -0.14
CA LEU A 74 14.01 4.45 -0.60
C LEU A 74 15.22 3.82 0.07
N GLN A 75 16.29 4.59 0.31
CA GLN A 75 17.49 4.12 0.99
C GLN A 75 17.26 3.85 2.49
N LEU A 76 16.17 4.42 3.05
CA LEU A 76 15.77 4.22 4.44
C LEU A 76 14.84 3.02 4.64
N LEU A 77 14.44 2.34 3.58
CA LEU A 77 13.61 1.12 3.69
C LEU A 77 14.46 0.01 4.33
N PRO A 78 14.01 -0.53 5.49
CA PRO A 78 14.69 -1.64 6.13
C PRO A 78 14.81 -2.83 5.17
N GLY A 79 16.00 -3.41 5.07
CA GLY A 79 16.24 -4.60 4.25
C GLY A 79 16.40 -4.35 2.74
N ILE A 80 16.34 -3.10 2.25
CA ILE A 80 16.47 -2.83 0.80
C ILE A 80 17.83 -3.25 0.26
N SER A 81 18.89 -3.01 1.00
CA SER A 81 20.25 -3.38 0.58
C SER A 81 20.42 -4.89 0.48
N GLU A 82 19.86 -5.64 1.42
CA GLU A 82 19.86 -7.09 1.43
C GLU A 82 19.03 -7.67 0.26
N ALA A 83 17.85 -7.09 0.01
CA ALA A 83 16.99 -7.48 -1.12
C ALA A 83 17.70 -7.25 -2.46
N VAL A 84 18.32 -6.08 -2.65
CA VAL A 84 19.09 -5.79 -3.88
C VAL A 84 20.26 -6.75 -4.04
N LYS A 85 21.05 -7.00 -2.99
CA LYS A 85 22.15 -7.99 -3.04
C LYS A 85 21.64 -9.39 -3.41
N ARG A 86 20.50 -9.79 -2.84
CA ARG A 86 19.89 -11.10 -3.13
C ARG A 86 19.46 -11.21 -4.60
N LEU A 87 18.86 -10.16 -5.13
CA LEU A 87 18.48 -10.08 -6.55
C LEU A 87 19.72 -10.12 -7.47
N CYS A 88 20.77 -9.37 -7.16
CA CYS A 88 22.02 -9.44 -7.91
C CYS A 88 22.59 -10.88 -7.96
N THR A 89 22.60 -11.56 -6.81
CA THR A 89 23.04 -12.96 -6.72
C THR A 89 22.14 -13.89 -7.55
N ALA A 90 20.82 -13.70 -7.52
CA ALA A 90 19.89 -14.48 -8.32
C ALA A 90 20.17 -14.32 -9.83
N ARG A 91 20.43 -13.09 -10.27
CA ARG A 91 20.80 -12.81 -11.66
C ARG A 91 22.10 -13.49 -12.06
N GLU A 92 23.16 -13.35 -11.24
CA GLU A 92 24.48 -13.95 -11.50
C GLU A 92 24.43 -15.48 -11.58
N ARG A 93 23.54 -16.08 -10.78
CA ARG A 93 23.35 -17.55 -10.74
C ARG A 93 22.28 -18.05 -11.69
N GLN A 94 21.66 -17.16 -12.47
CA GLN A 94 20.54 -17.50 -13.36
C GLN A 94 19.37 -18.17 -12.62
N GLU A 95 19.16 -17.80 -11.35
CA GLU A 95 18.06 -18.35 -10.55
C GLU A 95 16.73 -17.83 -11.09
N ARG A 96 15.68 -18.63 -10.99
CA ARG A 96 14.33 -18.25 -11.36
C ARG A 96 13.75 -17.31 -10.29
N VAL A 97 13.24 -16.15 -10.71
CA VAL A 97 12.63 -15.16 -9.83
C VAL A 97 11.12 -15.17 -10.04
N ALA A 98 10.35 -15.28 -8.96
CA ALA A 98 8.90 -15.17 -9.00
C ALA A 98 8.48 -13.77 -8.52
N VAL A 99 7.74 -13.05 -9.37
CA VAL A 99 7.04 -11.82 -9.01
C VAL A 99 5.62 -12.21 -8.56
N TYR A 100 5.43 -12.26 -7.26
CA TYR A 100 4.13 -12.52 -6.65
C TYR A 100 3.44 -11.20 -6.35
N SER A 101 2.28 -10.97 -6.92
CA SER A 101 1.57 -9.70 -6.77
C SER A 101 0.08 -9.92 -6.52
N ASP A 102 -0.58 -8.94 -5.90
CA ASP A 102 -2.02 -9.00 -5.68
C ASP A 102 -2.79 -8.82 -7.00
N PHE A 103 -4.04 -9.27 -7.01
CA PHE A 103 -4.92 -9.28 -8.17
C PHE A 103 -5.68 -7.95 -8.38
N ASP A 104 -5.43 -6.93 -7.58
CA ASP A 104 -6.03 -5.60 -7.74
C ASP A 104 -5.22 -4.70 -8.69
N CYS A 105 -5.73 -3.49 -8.96
CA CYS A 105 -5.12 -2.61 -9.95
C CYS A 105 -3.70 -2.18 -9.61
N ASP A 106 -3.40 -1.94 -8.35
CA ASP A 106 -2.07 -1.51 -7.91
C ASP A 106 -1.10 -2.69 -7.87
N GLY A 107 -1.56 -3.89 -7.49
CA GLY A 107 -0.78 -5.11 -7.63
C GLY A 107 -0.40 -5.40 -9.08
N ILE A 108 -1.36 -5.36 -9.99
CA ILE A 108 -1.11 -5.61 -11.43
C ILE A 108 -0.14 -4.57 -12.01
N THR A 109 -0.38 -3.28 -11.75
CA THR A 109 0.51 -2.22 -12.26
C THR A 109 1.90 -2.26 -11.62
N GLY A 110 1.99 -2.61 -10.33
CA GLY A 110 3.25 -2.82 -9.64
C GLY A 110 4.04 -3.99 -10.24
N ALA A 111 3.37 -5.10 -10.58
CA ALA A 111 4.00 -6.25 -11.23
C ALA A 111 4.54 -5.87 -12.61
N VAL A 112 3.80 -5.09 -13.42
CA VAL A 112 4.28 -4.61 -14.73
C VAL A 112 5.56 -3.79 -14.58
N ILE A 113 5.56 -2.81 -13.67
CA ILE A 113 6.74 -1.97 -13.41
C ILE A 113 7.93 -2.84 -12.96
N LEU A 114 7.70 -3.79 -12.06
CA LEU A 114 8.78 -4.64 -11.55
C LEU A 114 9.33 -5.58 -12.63
N THR A 115 8.48 -6.14 -13.49
CA THR A 115 8.94 -6.99 -14.60
C THR A 115 9.76 -6.21 -15.62
N GLU A 116 9.33 -5.01 -16.01
CA GLU A 116 10.13 -4.12 -16.85
C GLU A 116 11.49 -3.80 -16.22
N CYS A 117 11.51 -3.52 -14.91
CA CYS A 117 12.76 -3.29 -14.19
C CYS A 117 13.68 -4.53 -14.18
N LEU A 118 13.12 -5.72 -14.02
CA LEU A 118 13.90 -6.98 -14.06
C LEU A 118 14.47 -7.22 -15.46
N GLU A 119 13.70 -7.01 -16.52
CA GLU A 119 14.17 -7.10 -17.92
C GLU A 119 15.32 -6.13 -18.19
N ILE A 120 15.15 -4.85 -17.84
CA ILE A 120 16.20 -3.82 -17.98
C ILE A 120 17.45 -4.20 -17.16
N ALA A 121 17.27 -4.79 -15.99
CA ALA A 121 18.37 -5.27 -15.15
C ALA A 121 19.04 -6.57 -15.67
N GLY A 122 18.55 -7.15 -16.76
CA GLY A 122 19.12 -8.34 -17.39
C GLY A 122 18.74 -9.67 -16.74
N PHE A 123 17.56 -9.74 -16.15
CA PHE A 123 16.98 -11.03 -15.71
C PHE A 123 16.29 -11.69 -16.91
N GLU A 124 16.66 -12.91 -17.20
CA GLU A 124 16.09 -13.70 -18.31
C GLU A 124 15.10 -14.77 -17.79
N ASN A 125 15.20 -15.15 -16.53
CA ASN A 125 14.42 -16.22 -15.94
C ASN A 125 13.55 -15.70 -14.79
N PHE A 126 12.33 -15.22 -15.12
CA PHE A 126 11.34 -14.85 -14.11
C PHE A 126 9.93 -15.21 -14.55
N LEU A 127 9.03 -15.27 -13.59
CA LEU A 127 7.59 -15.46 -13.83
C LEU A 127 6.79 -14.47 -13.00
N VAL A 128 5.58 -14.18 -13.45
CA VAL A 128 4.60 -13.37 -12.71
C VAL A 128 3.46 -14.26 -12.26
N TYR A 129 3.10 -14.17 -10.99
CA TYR A 129 2.01 -14.94 -10.41
C TYR A 129 1.02 -14.04 -9.71
N PHE A 130 -0.24 -14.19 -10.07
CA PHE A 130 -1.38 -13.54 -9.42
C PHE A 130 -2.25 -14.60 -8.73
N PRO A 131 -2.43 -14.53 -7.41
CA PRO A 131 -3.26 -15.50 -6.70
C PRO A 131 -4.74 -15.38 -7.10
N SER A 132 -5.44 -16.50 -7.07
CA SER A 132 -6.88 -16.51 -7.32
C SER A 132 -7.64 -15.93 -6.13
N ARG A 133 -8.39 -14.86 -6.37
CA ARG A 133 -9.21 -14.18 -5.34
C ARG A 133 -10.15 -15.14 -4.58
N GLY A 134 -10.71 -16.12 -5.26
CA GLY A 134 -11.68 -17.04 -4.68
C GLY A 134 -11.07 -18.24 -3.96
N ALA A 135 -9.86 -18.66 -4.34
CA ALA A 135 -9.23 -19.88 -3.83
C ALA A 135 -8.11 -19.61 -2.82
N GLU A 136 -7.33 -18.56 -3.03
CA GLU A 136 -6.11 -18.30 -2.26
C GLU A 136 -6.24 -17.12 -1.30
N GLY A 137 -7.13 -16.15 -1.58
CA GLY A 137 -7.31 -14.95 -0.76
C GLY A 137 -6.18 -13.92 -0.94
N TYR A 138 -6.01 -13.06 0.07
CA TYR A 138 -5.00 -12.02 0.08
C TYR A 138 -3.69 -12.44 0.75
N GLY A 139 -2.57 -11.91 0.25
CA GLY A 139 -1.25 -12.09 0.82
C GLY A 139 -0.52 -13.33 0.32
N PHE A 140 0.74 -13.47 0.70
CA PHE A 140 1.60 -14.59 0.32
C PHE A 140 1.37 -15.77 1.29
N HIS A 141 1.04 -16.95 0.74
CA HIS A 141 0.73 -18.15 1.50
C HIS A 141 1.72 -19.28 1.24
N ALA A 142 1.88 -20.18 2.21
CA ALA A 142 2.74 -21.34 2.08
C ALA A 142 2.35 -22.23 0.87
N GLY A 143 1.05 -22.34 0.57
CA GLY A 143 0.55 -23.06 -0.62
C GLY A 143 1.05 -22.46 -1.93
N SER A 144 0.99 -21.13 -2.07
CA SER A 144 1.51 -20.41 -3.25
C SER A 144 3.03 -20.57 -3.38
N ALA A 145 3.76 -20.53 -2.24
CA ALA A 145 5.20 -20.77 -2.25
C ALA A 145 5.53 -22.19 -2.75
N THR A 146 4.78 -23.19 -2.32
CA THR A 146 4.95 -24.58 -2.76
C THR A 146 4.65 -24.74 -4.24
N ALA A 147 3.57 -24.14 -4.74
CA ALA A 147 3.23 -24.17 -6.15
C ALA A 147 4.33 -23.55 -7.01
N LEU A 148 4.81 -22.35 -6.62
CA LEU A 148 5.88 -21.64 -7.34
C LEU A 148 7.22 -22.40 -7.32
N SER A 149 7.52 -23.14 -6.26
CA SER A 149 8.75 -23.96 -6.16
C SER A 149 8.64 -25.28 -6.91
N GLY A 150 7.43 -25.80 -7.13
CA GLY A 150 7.19 -27.06 -7.84
C GLY A 150 7.23 -26.97 -9.35
N ASP A 151 7.08 -25.75 -9.91
CA ASP A 151 7.15 -25.48 -11.35
C ASP A 151 8.57 -25.20 -11.88
N GLY A 152 9.59 -25.45 -11.07
CA GLY A 152 11.01 -25.20 -11.36
C GLY A 152 11.81 -26.45 -11.70
#